data_3241bf132221454b2dcfae20c221c81d
#
_entry.id   3241bf132221454b2dcfae20c221c81d
#
_cell.length_a   1.000
_cell.length_b   1.000
_cell.length_c   1.000
_cell.angle_alpha   90.00
_cell.angle_beta   90.00
_cell.angle_gamma   90.00
#
_symmetry.space_group_name_H-M   'P 1'
#
loop_
_entity.id
_entity.type
_entity.pdbx_description
1 polymer ?
#
loop_
_entity_poly.entity_id
_entity_poly.type
_entity_poly.pdbx_seq_one_letter_code
_entity_poly.pdbx_strand_id
1 'polypeptide(L)'
;DFIVSLDPPDDYMGGRDFHDLDRSADDEEDNDATAGLTVAHSNEKAFVRSLIADPDDSAAREKEMLAALDAYVLSGALKLFRAATLGVPKLFRHHTMLVHESVKTAEHEALAADIRRVWNSAGYDLPAGLKRLNDLWTHDFRPVSEARAPEAPTVVNFHALRDHIGHAVDKIQQGVNPVVIVNGVAEKDYLQADINFQAGDVWKVLVGGAKLSRGFTVEGLTISYYTRRTIAADTLMQMGRWFGYRPRYRDLVRLYIGRNVPAPRNEVVDLYKSFEAIVRDEEDFRDELRKFQGFEEDGRPRVRPMDVPPLVYQSLPYLKPTSTNKMYNAELTEQGEGGKVVDFNQQGEHDDAVNKKHFSAVRTLLDAATTVGDFFYINEAGAPKPWPARYGVVDADGLIDVISQFRWAKNFKVAPYIAFMHKAIAEGTLKDWAVIVPEIDSLPTRIVEGRNLKLMRRYRRSDRPWQFSGSSTRQRDALLAISGGIDADTIDSDGYVASALDLPEYAHVKALKVPTRGAFLLTFAGDSTSARFHDAKGVTDPKMLPDPTNLKDVATLFSYALPL
;
A
#
# COMPACT_ATOMS: atom_id res chain seq x y z
N ASP A 1 -3.08 32.44 -7.45
CA ASP A 1 -2.87 30.99 -7.56
C ASP A 1 -4.23 30.30 -7.75
N PHE A 2 -4.36 29.44 -8.75
CA PHE A 2 -5.60 28.69 -9.00
C PHE A 2 -5.50 27.21 -8.62
N ILE A 3 -4.30 26.75 -8.30
CA ILE A 3 -4.05 25.43 -7.71
C ILE A 3 -3.58 25.65 -6.28
N VAL A 4 -4.29 25.04 -5.34
CA VAL A 4 -3.93 25.01 -3.94
C VAL A 4 -4.01 23.56 -3.46
N SER A 5 -2.89 22.96 -3.14
CA SER A 5 -2.83 21.65 -2.49
C SER A 5 -2.88 21.85 -0.98
N LEU A 6 -3.88 21.26 -0.35
CA LEU A 6 -4.03 21.32 1.09
C LEU A 6 -3.44 20.05 1.71
N ASP A 7 -2.61 20.23 2.72
CA ASP A 7 -2.17 19.11 3.54
C ASP A 7 -3.31 18.65 4.48
N PRO A 8 -3.39 17.35 4.78
CA PRO A 8 -4.39 16.86 5.72
C PRO A 8 -4.16 17.49 7.10
N PRO A 9 -5.24 17.90 7.80
CA PRO A 9 -5.10 18.43 9.16
C PRO A 9 -4.71 17.32 10.15
N ASP A 10 -4.19 17.74 11.32
CA ASP A 10 -3.95 16.83 12.44
C ASP A 10 -5.23 16.02 12.77
N ASP A 11 -5.07 14.77 13.24
CA ASP A 11 -6.16 13.82 13.50
C ASP A 11 -6.95 13.35 12.25
N TYR A 12 -6.60 13.78 11.04
CA TYR A 12 -7.16 13.21 9.82
C TYR A 12 -6.44 11.91 9.47
N MET A 13 -7.20 10.82 9.34
CA MET A 13 -6.69 9.56 8.81
C MET A 13 -6.93 9.52 7.30
N GLY A 14 -5.86 9.54 6.54
CA GLY A 14 -5.87 9.45 5.07
C GLY A 14 -5.43 8.08 4.56
N GLY A 15 -5.11 8.01 3.27
CA GLY A 15 -4.68 6.75 2.65
C GLY A 15 -3.43 6.15 3.29
N ARG A 16 -2.42 6.98 3.58
CA ARG A 16 -1.17 6.54 4.23
C ARG A 16 -1.37 5.89 5.59
N ASP A 17 -2.40 6.30 6.34
CA ASP A 17 -2.65 5.74 7.68
C ASP A 17 -3.09 4.26 7.65
N PHE A 18 -3.48 3.74 6.49
CA PHE A 18 -3.92 2.35 6.33
C PHE A 18 -2.97 1.51 5.47
N HIS A 19 -1.96 2.14 4.84
CA HIS A 19 -1.04 1.48 3.90
C HIS A 19 0.41 1.77 4.26
N ASP A 20 1.26 0.77 4.12
CA ASP A 20 2.70 0.88 4.30
C ASP A 20 3.34 1.22 2.94
N LEU A 21 3.09 2.45 2.43
CA LEU A 21 3.43 2.85 1.06
C LEU A 21 4.93 2.85 0.79
N ASP A 22 5.73 3.11 1.81
CA ASP A 22 7.17 3.20 1.70
C ASP A 22 7.86 1.83 1.78
N ARG A 23 7.07 0.76 1.94
CA ARG A 23 7.55 -0.61 2.05
C ARG A 23 7.26 -1.42 0.80
N SER A 24 8.24 -2.23 0.40
CA SER A 24 8.01 -3.30 -0.58
C SER A 24 7.66 -4.60 0.15
N ALA A 25 6.96 -5.51 -0.54
CA ALA A 25 6.67 -6.84 -0.01
C ALA A 25 7.93 -7.66 0.32
N ASP A 26 9.09 -7.23 -0.15
CA ASP A 26 10.38 -7.89 0.03
C ASP A 26 11.04 -7.54 1.37
N ASP A 27 10.62 -6.47 2.03
CA ASP A 27 11.14 -6.10 3.36
C ASP A 27 10.74 -7.11 4.45
N GLU A 28 9.72 -7.93 4.18
CA GLU A 28 9.31 -9.01 5.08
C GLU A 28 10.19 -10.27 4.97
N GLU A 29 10.96 -10.44 3.89
CA GLU A 29 11.72 -11.66 3.60
C GLU A 29 13.20 -11.60 4.02
N ASP A 30 13.76 -10.42 4.23
CA ASP A 30 15.12 -10.33 4.74
C ASP A 30 15.15 -10.78 6.20
N ASN A 31 15.66 -11.99 6.41
CA ASN A 31 15.78 -12.70 7.69
C ASN A 31 16.58 -11.98 8.79
N ASP A 32 17.03 -10.76 8.58
CA ASP A 32 17.60 -9.90 9.61
C ASP A 32 16.52 -9.07 10.34
N ALA A 33 15.30 -9.06 9.82
CA ALA A 33 14.12 -8.58 10.52
C ALA A 33 13.52 -9.69 11.39
N THR A 34 14.28 -10.22 12.33
CA THR A 34 13.78 -11.13 13.39
C THR A 34 12.83 -10.43 14.37
N ALA A 35 12.65 -9.14 14.29
CA ALA A 35 11.50 -8.43 14.83
C ALA A 35 10.52 -8.18 13.66
N GLY A 36 9.59 -9.10 13.45
CA GLY A 36 8.49 -8.86 12.50
C GLY A 36 7.86 -7.49 12.80
N LEU A 37 7.46 -6.76 11.76
CA LEU A 37 6.83 -5.46 11.85
C LEU A 37 5.83 -5.42 12.99
N THR A 38 6.02 -4.49 13.91
CA THR A 38 5.09 -4.27 15.02
C THR A 38 3.99 -3.30 14.60
N VAL A 39 2.92 -3.24 15.37
CA VAL A 39 1.86 -2.25 15.18
C VAL A 39 2.36 -0.81 15.33
N ALA A 40 3.55 -0.60 15.90
CA ALA A 40 4.20 0.70 15.98
C ALA A 40 4.73 1.18 14.62
N HIS A 41 5.18 0.26 13.76
CA HIS A 41 5.90 0.56 12.53
C HIS A 41 5.16 0.18 11.25
N SER A 42 4.03 -0.54 11.35
CA SER A 42 3.19 -0.89 10.20
C SER A 42 1.77 -0.36 10.38
N ASN A 43 1.32 0.43 9.44
CA ASN A 43 -0.05 0.93 9.38
C ASN A 43 -1.03 -0.19 9.05
N GLU A 44 -0.64 -1.10 8.15
CA GLU A 44 -1.44 -2.29 7.85
C GLU A 44 -1.69 -3.12 9.11
N LYS A 45 -0.64 -3.48 9.87
CA LYS A 45 -0.80 -4.26 11.11
C LYS A 45 -1.61 -3.52 12.18
N ALA A 46 -1.46 -2.21 12.28
CA ALA A 46 -2.20 -1.41 13.25
C ALA A 46 -3.70 -1.33 12.91
N PHE A 47 -4.04 -1.04 11.66
CA PHE A 47 -5.39 -0.58 11.33
C PHE A 47 -6.17 -1.50 10.39
N VAL A 48 -5.53 -2.47 9.71
CA VAL A 48 -6.19 -3.30 8.70
C VAL A 48 -6.37 -4.74 9.17
N ARG A 49 -7.51 -5.34 8.84
CA ARG A 49 -7.85 -6.74 9.09
C ARG A 49 -8.33 -7.37 7.79
N SER A 50 -7.61 -8.38 7.34
CA SER A 50 -7.88 -9.06 6.07
C SER A 50 -9.12 -9.94 6.16
N LEU A 51 -10.03 -9.79 5.22
CA LEU A 51 -11.15 -10.70 4.99
C LEU A 51 -10.75 -11.64 3.86
N ILE A 52 -10.57 -12.91 4.20
CA ILE A 52 -10.05 -13.95 3.31
C ILE A 52 -11.00 -15.13 3.13
N ALA A 53 -12.15 -15.11 3.82
CA ALA A 53 -13.14 -16.17 3.73
C ALA A 53 -13.56 -16.40 2.28
N ASP A 54 -13.69 -17.66 1.89
CA ASP A 54 -14.28 -18.04 0.62
C ASP A 54 -15.73 -17.53 0.57
N PRO A 55 -16.17 -16.91 -0.53
CA PRO A 55 -17.56 -16.44 -0.68
C PRO A 55 -18.61 -17.51 -0.44
N ASP A 56 -18.30 -18.76 -0.74
CA ASP A 56 -19.18 -19.90 -0.57
C ASP A 56 -19.11 -20.51 0.84
N ASP A 57 -18.13 -20.13 1.67
CA ASP A 57 -18.01 -20.54 3.08
C ASP A 57 -18.76 -19.57 4.00
N SER A 58 -20.04 -19.82 4.21
CA SER A 58 -20.88 -18.99 5.06
C SER A 58 -20.42 -18.95 6.53
N ALA A 59 -19.84 -20.04 7.04
CA ALA A 59 -19.39 -20.12 8.43
C ALA A 59 -18.11 -19.27 8.64
N ALA A 60 -17.17 -19.28 7.71
CA ALA A 60 -15.99 -18.43 7.74
C ALA A 60 -16.38 -16.94 7.62
N ARG A 61 -17.29 -16.59 6.71
CA ARG A 61 -17.81 -15.22 6.58
C ARG A 61 -18.53 -14.73 7.85
N GLU A 62 -19.31 -15.60 8.49
CA GLU A 62 -19.97 -15.28 9.76
C GLU A 62 -18.96 -15.01 10.86
N LYS A 63 -17.87 -15.77 10.93
CA LYS A 63 -16.77 -15.56 11.86
C LYS A 63 -16.06 -14.23 11.62
N GLU A 64 -15.81 -13.86 10.36
CA GLU A 64 -15.22 -12.58 9.99
C GLU A 64 -16.14 -11.41 10.37
N MET A 65 -17.45 -11.54 10.13
CA MET A 65 -18.43 -10.52 10.54
C MET A 65 -18.52 -10.41 12.07
N LEU A 66 -18.50 -11.52 12.80
CA LEU A 66 -18.49 -11.51 14.26
C LEU A 66 -17.24 -10.79 14.79
N ALA A 67 -16.07 -11.03 14.21
CA ALA A 67 -14.84 -10.35 14.60
C ALA A 67 -14.93 -8.82 14.39
N ALA A 68 -15.54 -8.37 13.30
CA ALA A 68 -15.77 -6.95 13.04
C ALA A 68 -16.80 -6.33 14.02
N LEU A 69 -17.85 -7.07 14.38
CA LEU A 69 -18.83 -6.65 15.40
C LEU A 69 -18.20 -6.61 16.80
N ASP A 70 -17.35 -7.59 17.16
CA ASP A 70 -16.60 -7.58 18.41
C ASP A 70 -15.71 -6.32 18.49
N ALA A 71 -15.02 -5.97 17.40
CA ALA A 71 -14.22 -4.74 17.32
C ALA A 71 -15.07 -3.48 17.45
N TYR A 72 -16.27 -3.48 16.88
CA TYR A 72 -17.22 -2.38 16.98
C TYR A 72 -17.70 -2.17 18.41
N VAL A 73 -18.10 -3.22 19.12
CA VAL A 73 -18.52 -3.14 20.52
C VAL A 73 -17.36 -2.69 21.41
N LEU A 74 -16.18 -3.30 21.24
CA LEU A 74 -15.00 -2.99 22.05
C LEU A 74 -14.53 -1.54 21.87
N SER A 75 -14.46 -1.06 20.62
CA SER A 75 -14.09 0.35 20.35
C SER A 75 -15.12 1.34 20.90
N GLY A 76 -16.40 0.98 20.92
CA GLY A 76 -17.44 1.75 21.58
C GLY A 76 -17.24 1.82 23.11
N ALA A 77 -16.95 0.68 23.74
CA ALA A 77 -16.66 0.62 25.16
C ALA A 77 -15.42 1.46 25.54
N LEU A 78 -14.36 1.40 24.72
CA LEU A 78 -13.16 2.22 24.90
C LEU A 78 -13.44 3.72 24.76
N LYS A 79 -14.28 4.13 23.82
CA LYS A 79 -14.74 5.53 23.72
C LYS A 79 -15.48 5.97 25.00
N LEU A 80 -16.40 5.15 25.51
CA LEU A 80 -17.12 5.46 26.76
C LEU A 80 -16.19 5.53 27.97
N PHE A 81 -15.25 4.60 28.08
CA PHE A 81 -14.23 4.63 29.11
C PHE A 81 -13.40 5.93 29.06
N ARG A 82 -12.92 6.32 27.89
CA ARG A 82 -12.17 7.58 27.70
C ARG A 82 -12.99 8.80 28.07
N ALA A 83 -14.25 8.86 27.64
CA ALA A 83 -15.16 9.95 27.98
C ALA A 83 -15.37 10.08 29.50
N ALA A 84 -15.53 8.96 30.18
CA ALA A 84 -15.68 8.91 31.64
C ALA A 84 -14.38 9.34 32.35
N THR A 85 -13.22 8.83 31.93
CA THR A 85 -11.91 9.15 32.51
C THR A 85 -11.57 10.64 32.35
N LEU A 86 -11.92 11.24 31.21
CA LEU A 86 -11.69 12.66 30.92
C LEU A 86 -12.78 13.60 31.52
N GLY A 87 -13.82 13.04 32.12
CA GLY A 87 -14.91 13.82 32.66
C GLY A 87 -15.76 14.55 31.60
N VAL A 88 -15.80 14.06 30.37
CA VAL A 88 -16.53 14.64 29.24
C VAL A 88 -17.53 13.62 28.67
N PRO A 89 -18.70 13.43 29.29
CA PRO A 89 -19.64 12.34 28.91
C PRO A 89 -20.11 12.34 27.47
N LYS A 90 -20.12 13.51 26.81
CA LYS A 90 -20.54 13.66 25.40
C LYS A 90 -19.36 13.78 24.43
N LEU A 91 -18.15 13.39 24.84
CA LEU A 91 -16.94 13.48 23.99
C LEU A 91 -17.12 12.74 22.65
N PHE A 92 -17.79 11.60 22.67
CA PHE A 92 -18.06 10.78 21.50
C PHE A 92 -19.57 10.62 21.30
N ARG A 93 -20.21 11.62 20.66
CA ARG A 93 -21.64 11.57 20.35
C ARG A 93 -22.01 10.40 19.47
N HIS A 94 -21.17 10.13 18.46
CA HIS A 94 -21.44 9.11 17.45
C HIS A 94 -20.44 7.98 17.51
N HIS A 95 -20.93 6.79 17.21
CA HIS A 95 -20.13 5.59 17.08
C HIS A 95 -20.77 4.69 16.03
N THR A 96 -20.14 4.57 14.87
CA THR A 96 -20.72 3.87 13.73
C THR A 96 -19.78 2.82 13.18
N MET A 97 -20.38 1.75 12.69
CA MET A 97 -19.76 0.75 11.84
C MET A 97 -20.38 0.83 10.45
N LEU A 98 -19.55 0.75 9.41
CA LEU A 98 -19.99 0.75 8.03
C LEU A 98 -19.76 -0.61 7.40
N VAL A 99 -20.82 -1.20 6.83
CA VAL A 99 -20.73 -2.44 6.05
C VAL A 99 -21.09 -2.16 4.60
N HIS A 100 -20.14 -2.43 3.70
CA HIS A 100 -20.25 -2.12 2.30
C HIS A 100 -19.83 -3.31 1.43
N GLU A 101 -20.83 -4.12 1.04
CA GLU A 101 -20.63 -5.36 0.28
C GLU A 101 -21.20 -5.26 -1.13
N SER A 102 -22.43 -4.73 -1.30
CA SER A 102 -23.12 -4.69 -2.58
C SER A 102 -23.67 -3.32 -2.94
N VAL A 103 -23.97 -3.13 -4.24
CA VAL A 103 -24.72 -1.98 -4.76
C VAL A 103 -26.22 -2.23 -4.83
N LYS A 104 -26.64 -3.50 -4.81
CA LYS A 104 -28.03 -3.87 -5.06
C LYS A 104 -28.84 -3.78 -3.77
N THR A 105 -29.89 -2.99 -3.81
CA THR A 105 -30.77 -2.74 -2.66
C THR A 105 -31.37 -4.02 -2.07
N ALA A 106 -31.72 -4.99 -2.92
CA ALA A 106 -32.28 -6.27 -2.45
C ALA A 106 -31.26 -7.09 -1.62
N GLU A 107 -29.96 -6.96 -1.91
CA GLU A 107 -28.91 -7.67 -1.18
C GLU A 107 -28.63 -7.01 0.19
N HIS A 108 -28.94 -5.71 0.36
CA HIS A 108 -28.76 -5.02 1.64
C HIS A 108 -29.71 -5.53 2.73
N GLU A 109 -30.94 -5.92 2.40
CA GLU A 109 -31.87 -6.48 3.39
C GLU A 109 -31.39 -7.86 3.88
N ALA A 110 -30.93 -8.71 2.97
CA ALA A 110 -30.37 -10.01 3.32
C ALA A 110 -29.13 -9.85 4.21
N LEU A 111 -28.21 -8.99 3.81
CA LEU A 111 -26.99 -8.68 4.58
C LEU A 111 -27.33 -8.12 5.98
N ALA A 112 -28.27 -7.19 6.06
CA ALA A 112 -28.71 -6.65 7.35
C ALA A 112 -29.36 -7.72 8.24
N ALA A 113 -30.10 -8.66 7.66
CA ALA A 113 -30.66 -9.80 8.40
C ALA A 113 -29.56 -10.72 8.93
N ASP A 114 -28.54 -11.01 8.12
CA ASP A 114 -27.39 -11.82 8.54
C ASP A 114 -26.61 -11.13 9.66
N ILE A 115 -26.32 -9.84 9.55
CA ILE A 115 -25.63 -9.08 10.60
C ILE A 115 -26.43 -9.10 11.91
N ARG A 116 -27.78 -8.94 11.85
CA ARG A 116 -28.64 -9.04 13.04
C ARG A 116 -28.59 -10.43 13.66
N ARG A 117 -28.55 -11.48 12.85
CA ARG A 117 -28.42 -12.86 13.32
C ARG A 117 -27.08 -13.07 14.06
N VAL A 118 -26.00 -12.62 13.48
CA VAL A 118 -24.66 -12.68 14.11
C VAL A 118 -24.62 -11.85 15.40
N TRP A 119 -25.17 -10.64 15.39
CA TRP A 119 -25.28 -9.79 16.56
C TRP A 119 -26.03 -10.47 17.71
N ASN A 120 -27.19 -11.06 17.42
CA ASN A 120 -28.01 -11.72 18.43
C ASN A 120 -27.37 -13.00 19.01
N SER A 121 -26.50 -13.65 18.24
CA SER A 121 -25.76 -14.84 18.69
C SER A 121 -24.42 -14.50 19.36
N ALA A 122 -23.98 -13.26 19.31
CA ALA A 122 -22.65 -12.84 19.80
C ALA A 122 -22.47 -12.99 21.33
N GLY A 123 -23.54 -12.84 22.11
CA GLY A 123 -23.56 -13.07 23.56
C GLY A 123 -22.59 -12.16 24.32
N TYR A 124 -22.66 -10.84 24.11
CA TYR A 124 -21.77 -9.87 24.74
C TYR A 124 -21.91 -9.76 26.26
N ASP A 125 -23.01 -10.25 26.81
CA ASP A 125 -23.32 -10.41 28.24
C ASP A 125 -22.84 -11.75 28.81
N LEU A 126 -22.49 -12.70 27.96
CA LEU A 126 -22.07 -14.06 28.33
C LEU A 126 -20.54 -14.18 28.47
N PRO A 127 -20.06 -15.14 29.29
CA PRO A 127 -18.62 -15.36 29.47
C PRO A 127 -17.85 -15.56 28.16
N ALA A 128 -18.43 -16.23 27.17
CA ALA A 128 -17.80 -16.48 25.87
C ALA A 128 -17.61 -15.20 25.07
N GLY A 129 -18.60 -14.31 25.03
CA GLY A 129 -18.49 -12.99 24.37
C GLY A 129 -17.47 -12.09 25.06
N LEU A 130 -17.52 -12.02 26.39
CA LEU A 130 -16.55 -11.25 27.17
C LEU A 130 -15.12 -11.78 26.98
N LYS A 131 -14.93 -13.11 26.86
CA LYS A 131 -13.63 -13.69 26.56
C LYS A 131 -13.11 -13.24 25.19
N ARG A 132 -13.93 -13.29 24.14
CA ARG A 132 -13.54 -12.81 22.80
C ARG A 132 -13.13 -11.33 22.81
N LEU A 133 -13.90 -10.48 23.51
CA LEU A 133 -13.58 -9.06 23.64
C LEU A 133 -12.28 -8.82 24.43
N ASN A 134 -12.00 -9.63 25.46
CA ASN A 134 -10.74 -9.57 26.20
C ASN A 134 -9.56 -10.00 25.34
N ASP A 135 -9.72 -11.09 24.57
CA ASP A 135 -8.68 -11.57 23.66
C ASP A 135 -8.38 -10.51 22.59
N LEU A 136 -9.42 -9.88 22.03
CA LEU A 136 -9.30 -8.79 21.05
C LEU A 136 -8.65 -7.52 21.66
N TRP A 137 -9.01 -7.15 22.88
CA TRP A 137 -8.37 -6.04 23.59
C TRP A 137 -6.88 -6.31 23.81
N THR A 138 -6.54 -7.50 24.29
CA THR A 138 -5.17 -7.87 24.67
C THR A 138 -4.24 -7.92 23.47
N HIS A 139 -4.71 -8.49 22.33
CA HIS A 139 -3.84 -8.82 21.20
C HIS A 139 -3.97 -7.83 20.04
N ASP A 140 -4.97 -6.94 20.06
CA ASP A 140 -5.21 -5.98 18.98
C ASP A 140 -5.29 -4.53 19.50
N PHE A 141 -6.34 -4.16 20.23
CA PHE A 141 -6.60 -2.76 20.56
C PHE A 141 -5.57 -2.16 21.53
N ARG A 142 -5.20 -2.88 22.55
CA ARG A 142 -4.24 -2.39 23.55
C ARG A 142 -2.87 -2.12 22.93
N PRO A 143 -2.22 -3.05 22.19
CA PRO A 143 -0.93 -2.79 21.57
C PRO A 143 -0.97 -1.60 20.59
N VAL A 144 -2.07 -1.46 19.83
CA VAL A 144 -2.23 -0.33 18.90
C VAL A 144 -2.40 0.98 19.66
N SER A 145 -3.22 1.02 20.71
CA SER A 145 -3.40 2.24 21.52
C SER A 145 -2.11 2.66 22.20
N GLU A 146 -1.37 1.71 22.78
CA GLU A 146 -0.07 1.98 23.43
C GLU A 146 0.97 2.53 22.42
N ALA A 147 0.97 2.04 21.17
CA ALA A 147 1.93 2.45 20.16
C ALA A 147 1.52 3.71 19.38
N ARG A 148 0.22 3.92 19.13
CA ARG A 148 -0.28 4.95 18.20
C ARG A 148 -1.02 6.10 18.87
N ALA A 149 -1.34 6.00 20.15
CA ALA A 149 -1.99 7.05 20.93
C ALA A 149 -1.58 6.93 22.42
N PRO A 150 -0.28 7.02 22.74
CA PRO A 150 0.21 6.82 24.11
C PRO A 150 -0.36 7.84 25.10
N GLU A 151 -0.83 9.00 24.62
CA GLU A 151 -1.47 10.05 25.40
C GLU A 151 -2.94 9.76 25.74
N ALA A 152 -3.57 8.80 25.03
CA ALA A 152 -4.96 8.46 25.27
C ALA A 152 -5.14 7.68 26.59
N PRO A 153 -6.23 7.93 27.34
CA PRO A 153 -6.52 7.14 28.53
C PRO A 153 -6.60 5.64 28.18
N THR A 154 -5.73 4.84 28.76
CA THR A 154 -5.63 3.40 28.56
C THR A 154 -6.21 2.62 29.71
N VAL A 155 -6.75 1.44 29.41
CA VAL A 155 -7.30 0.52 30.39
C VAL A 155 -6.20 -0.38 30.93
N VAL A 156 -5.98 -0.37 32.22
CA VAL A 156 -4.97 -1.23 32.87
C VAL A 156 -5.43 -2.69 32.92
N ASN A 157 -6.72 -2.91 33.17
CA ASN A 157 -7.31 -4.23 33.30
C ASN A 157 -8.64 -4.28 32.56
N PHE A 158 -8.83 -5.29 31.71
CA PHE A 158 -10.06 -5.50 30.92
C PHE A 158 -11.33 -5.50 31.78
N HIS A 159 -11.25 -5.93 33.02
CA HIS A 159 -12.41 -5.90 33.94
C HIS A 159 -13.02 -4.50 34.08
N ALA A 160 -12.22 -3.44 33.99
CA ALA A 160 -12.70 -2.07 34.05
C ALA A 160 -13.57 -1.67 32.83
N LEU A 161 -13.53 -2.44 31.75
CA LEU A 161 -14.36 -2.20 30.56
C LEU A 161 -15.75 -2.84 30.63
N ARG A 162 -16.03 -3.75 31.59
CA ARG A 162 -17.28 -4.53 31.57
C ARG A 162 -18.54 -3.66 31.57
N ASP A 163 -18.58 -2.65 32.44
CA ASP A 163 -19.74 -1.76 32.49
C ASP A 163 -19.85 -0.90 31.22
N HIS A 164 -18.71 -0.48 30.67
CA HIS A 164 -18.66 0.24 29.41
C HIS A 164 -19.05 -0.62 28.20
N ILE A 165 -18.76 -1.93 28.23
CA ILE A 165 -19.23 -2.87 27.20
C ILE A 165 -20.75 -2.97 27.24
N GLY A 166 -21.35 -3.16 28.43
CA GLY A 166 -22.80 -3.17 28.60
C GLY A 166 -23.44 -1.88 28.06
N HIS A 167 -22.92 -0.73 28.48
CA HIS A 167 -23.41 0.55 27.99
C HIS A 167 -23.23 0.75 26.48
N ALA A 168 -22.15 0.24 25.87
CA ALA A 168 -21.95 0.31 24.43
C ALA A 168 -22.99 -0.54 23.70
N VAL A 169 -23.23 -1.77 24.16
CA VAL A 169 -24.27 -2.66 23.63
C VAL A 169 -25.64 -2.02 23.73
N ASP A 170 -26.00 -1.45 24.89
CA ASP A 170 -27.27 -0.77 25.09
C ASP A 170 -27.45 0.42 24.13
N LYS A 171 -26.42 1.26 23.95
CA LYS A 171 -26.46 2.37 22.98
C LYS A 171 -26.63 1.89 21.54
N ILE A 172 -25.95 0.82 21.14
CA ILE A 172 -26.05 0.25 19.80
C ILE A 172 -27.44 -0.35 19.57
N GLN A 173 -28.01 -1.00 20.57
CA GLN A 173 -29.37 -1.57 20.54
C GLN A 173 -30.48 -0.56 20.77
N GLN A 174 -30.15 0.69 21.18
CA GLN A 174 -31.15 1.72 21.43
C GLN A 174 -32.10 1.87 20.23
N GLY A 175 -33.43 1.76 20.46
CA GLY A 175 -34.41 1.49 19.42
C GLY A 175 -34.50 -0.02 19.15
N VAL A 176 -35.22 -0.41 18.12
CA VAL A 176 -35.53 -1.84 17.86
C VAL A 176 -34.41 -2.57 17.10
N ASN A 177 -33.44 -1.86 16.54
CA ASN A 177 -32.52 -2.46 15.57
C ASN A 177 -31.10 -1.87 15.62
N PRO A 178 -30.06 -2.68 15.89
CA PRO A 178 -28.67 -2.23 15.84
C PRO A 178 -28.18 -1.93 14.41
N VAL A 179 -28.88 -2.43 13.37
CA VAL A 179 -28.47 -2.34 11.96
C VAL A 179 -29.46 -1.48 11.18
N VAL A 180 -28.97 -0.45 10.54
CA VAL A 180 -29.77 0.46 9.71
C VAL A 180 -29.30 0.38 8.26
N ILE A 181 -30.26 0.25 7.33
CA ILE A 181 -30.00 0.21 5.90
C ILE A 181 -30.12 1.63 5.34
N VAL A 182 -29.08 2.11 4.67
CA VAL A 182 -29.02 3.43 4.06
C VAL A 182 -29.16 3.29 2.54
N ASN A 183 -30.40 3.44 2.05
CA ASN A 183 -30.74 3.32 0.63
C ASN A 183 -31.03 4.67 -0.02
N GLY A 184 -30.97 4.75 -1.36
CA GLY A 184 -31.07 6.00 -2.15
C GLY A 184 -32.48 6.56 -2.33
N VAL A 185 -33.50 6.09 -1.61
CA VAL A 185 -34.87 6.64 -1.67
C VAL A 185 -34.91 7.85 -0.71
N ALA A 186 -34.64 9.02 -1.25
CA ALA A 186 -34.24 10.24 -0.55
C ALA A 186 -35.17 10.73 0.57
N GLU A 187 -36.47 10.47 0.53
CA GLU A 187 -37.40 10.98 1.54
C GLU A 187 -37.52 10.13 2.81
N LYS A 188 -37.26 8.82 2.71
CA LYS A 188 -37.40 7.92 3.87
C LYS A 188 -36.19 7.90 4.80
N ASP A 189 -35.00 8.18 4.28
CA ASP A 189 -33.76 8.02 5.03
C ASP A 189 -33.46 9.20 5.98
N TYR A 190 -33.86 10.41 5.61
CA TYR A 190 -33.75 11.58 6.51
C TYR A 190 -34.81 11.59 7.61
N LEU A 191 -35.88 10.81 7.43
CA LEU A 191 -36.97 10.66 8.41
C LEU A 191 -36.70 9.51 9.39
N GLN A 192 -35.67 8.69 9.18
CA GLN A 192 -35.25 7.70 10.18
C GLN A 192 -34.55 8.42 11.33
N ALA A 193 -35.26 8.60 12.42
CA ALA A 193 -34.75 9.25 13.64
C ALA A 193 -33.44 8.61 14.14
N ASP A 194 -33.18 7.36 13.78
CA ASP A 194 -32.03 6.57 14.22
C ASP A 194 -30.71 6.95 13.53
N ILE A 195 -30.70 7.72 12.42
CA ILE A 195 -29.47 8.10 11.69
C ILE A 195 -29.35 9.61 11.47
N ASN A 196 -30.05 10.41 12.25
CA ASN A 196 -29.92 11.86 12.19
C ASN A 196 -28.77 12.33 13.12
N PHE A 197 -27.56 12.47 12.54
CA PHE A 197 -26.36 12.92 13.26
C PHE A 197 -26.50 14.31 13.88
N GLN A 198 -27.40 15.15 13.41
CA GLN A 198 -27.62 16.49 13.95
C GLN A 198 -28.57 16.47 15.15
N ALA A 199 -29.57 15.58 15.13
CA ALA A 199 -30.63 15.57 16.14
C ALA A 199 -30.28 14.74 17.39
N GLY A 200 -29.45 13.70 17.28
CA GLY A 200 -29.18 12.79 18.39
C GLY A 200 -27.82 12.08 18.30
N ASP A 201 -27.58 11.21 19.28
CA ASP A 201 -26.42 10.31 19.29
C ASP A 201 -26.72 9.13 18.36
N VAL A 202 -25.82 8.85 17.41
CA VAL A 202 -25.95 7.71 16.48
C VAL A 202 -24.91 6.64 16.82
N TRP A 203 -25.41 5.47 17.28
CA TRP A 203 -24.65 4.29 17.61
C TRP A 203 -25.22 3.11 16.83
N LYS A 204 -24.83 2.95 15.55
CA LYS A 204 -25.47 2.00 14.63
C LYS A 204 -24.47 1.35 13.67
N VAL A 205 -24.79 0.13 13.25
CA VAL A 205 -24.19 -0.52 12.09
C VAL A 205 -24.96 -0.05 10.85
N LEU A 206 -24.27 0.60 9.92
CA LEU A 206 -24.82 1.15 8.70
C LEU A 206 -24.54 0.20 7.54
N VAL A 207 -25.57 -0.28 6.87
CA VAL A 207 -25.45 -1.12 5.67
C VAL A 207 -25.94 -0.32 4.47
N GLY A 208 -25.16 -0.28 3.40
CA GLY A 208 -25.62 0.43 2.22
C GLY A 208 -24.69 0.38 1.03
N GLY A 209 -25.18 0.93 -0.07
CA GLY A 209 -24.55 0.95 -1.38
C GLY A 209 -24.09 2.32 -1.83
N ALA A 210 -24.50 2.74 -3.02
CA ALA A 210 -24.05 3.95 -3.69
C ALA A 210 -24.32 5.26 -2.92
N LYS A 211 -25.35 5.32 -2.09
CA LYS A 211 -25.65 6.53 -1.30
C LYS A 211 -24.60 6.79 -0.23
N LEU A 212 -24.06 5.74 0.39
CA LEU A 212 -22.96 5.87 1.36
C LEU A 212 -21.66 6.36 0.70
N SER A 213 -21.50 6.23 -0.61
CA SER A 213 -20.34 6.75 -1.33
C SER A 213 -20.46 8.24 -1.67
N ARG A 214 -21.66 8.81 -1.72
CA ARG A 214 -21.86 10.22 -2.15
C ARG A 214 -22.95 10.90 -1.32
N GLY A 215 -22.64 12.10 -0.81
CA GLY A 215 -23.62 12.99 -0.21
C GLY A 215 -24.15 12.57 1.17
N PHE A 216 -23.57 11.56 1.82
CA PHE A 216 -23.92 11.15 3.17
C PHE A 216 -22.68 11.17 4.07
N THR A 217 -22.67 12.00 5.08
CA THR A 217 -21.57 12.08 6.04
C THR A 217 -21.78 11.04 7.14
N VAL A 218 -20.78 10.18 7.36
CA VAL A 218 -20.78 9.20 8.45
C VAL A 218 -19.90 9.73 9.58
N GLU A 219 -20.53 10.15 10.66
CA GLU A 219 -19.83 10.64 11.85
C GLU A 219 -19.53 9.50 12.83
N GLY A 220 -18.42 9.62 13.56
CA GLY A 220 -18.01 8.65 14.58
C GLY A 220 -17.60 7.27 14.03
N LEU A 221 -17.33 7.14 12.73
CA LEU A 221 -16.96 5.88 12.09
C LEU A 221 -15.68 5.32 12.72
N THR A 222 -15.77 4.09 13.19
CA THR A 222 -14.69 3.38 13.86
C THR A 222 -14.33 2.10 13.12
N ILE A 223 -15.34 1.31 12.74
CA ILE A 223 -15.14 0.05 12.03
C ILE A 223 -15.73 0.14 10.62
N SER A 224 -14.94 -0.24 9.63
CA SER A 224 -15.38 -0.38 8.25
C SER A 224 -15.20 -1.82 7.80
N TYR A 225 -16.25 -2.43 7.27
CA TYR A 225 -16.25 -3.76 6.67
C TYR A 225 -16.50 -3.61 5.17
N TYR A 226 -15.47 -3.87 4.36
CA TYR A 226 -15.49 -3.53 2.94
C TYR A 226 -15.11 -4.72 2.07
N THR A 227 -16.06 -5.23 1.31
CA THR A 227 -15.87 -6.33 0.34
C THR A 227 -16.38 -5.98 -1.06
N ARG A 228 -16.85 -4.75 -1.25
CA ARG A 228 -17.44 -4.32 -2.52
C ARG A 228 -16.38 -4.06 -3.59
N ARG A 229 -16.51 -4.76 -4.71
CA ARG A 229 -15.68 -4.56 -5.89
C ARG A 229 -16.18 -3.41 -6.77
N THR A 230 -15.23 -2.68 -7.35
CA THR A 230 -15.46 -1.75 -8.46
C THR A 230 -14.29 -1.81 -9.45
N ILE A 231 -14.52 -1.37 -10.68
CA ILE A 231 -13.51 -1.33 -11.75
C ILE A 231 -12.99 0.10 -12.01
N ALA A 232 -13.55 1.11 -11.34
CA ALA A 232 -13.18 2.51 -11.50
C ALA A 232 -12.54 3.05 -10.23
N ALA A 233 -11.32 3.60 -10.35
CA ALA A 233 -10.53 4.13 -9.25
C ALA A 233 -11.24 5.28 -8.54
N ASP A 234 -11.83 6.24 -9.30
CA ASP A 234 -12.59 7.35 -8.73
C ASP A 234 -13.78 6.89 -7.89
N THR A 235 -14.42 5.81 -8.31
CA THR A 235 -15.51 5.20 -7.55
C THR A 235 -14.99 4.48 -6.30
N LEU A 236 -13.88 3.76 -6.41
CA LEU A 236 -13.27 3.06 -5.27
C LEU A 236 -12.81 4.07 -4.21
N MET A 237 -12.13 5.15 -4.61
CA MET A 237 -11.70 6.22 -3.70
C MET A 237 -12.89 6.86 -2.96
N GLN A 238 -14.01 7.14 -3.65
CA GLN A 238 -15.21 7.69 -3.02
C GLN A 238 -15.84 6.76 -1.98
N MET A 239 -15.54 5.47 -2.03
CA MET A 239 -16.00 4.47 -1.06
C MET A 239 -15.11 4.36 0.17
N GLY A 240 -13.93 4.95 0.16
CA GLY A 240 -12.99 5.02 1.27
C GLY A 240 -13.49 5.88 2.43
N ARG A 241 -14.65 5.54 3.00
CA ARG A 241 -15.29 6.29 4.10
C ARG A 241 -14.56 6.16 5.43
N TRP A 242 -13.64 5.23 5.55
CA TRP A 242 -12.73 5.12 6.69
C TRP A 242 -11.71 6.26 6.76
N PHE A 243 -11.43 6.94 5.66
CA PHE A 243 -10.70 8.20 5.66
C PHE A 243 -11.53 9.29 6.37
N GLY A 244 -10.87 10.14 7.14
CA GLY A 244 -11.54 11.25 7.78
C GLY A 244 -10.97 11.64 9.14
N TYR A 245 -11.51 12.71 9.70
CA TYR A 245 -11.10 13.28 10.97
C TYR A 245 -11.50 12.37 12.14
N ARG A 246 -10.52 11.97 12.97
CA ARG A 246 -10.68 10.97 14.05
C ARG A 246 -10.09 11.44 15.38
N PRO A 247 -10.50 12.60 15.91
CA PRO A 247 -9.90 13.18 17.10
C PRO A 247 -10.08 12.25 18.30
N ARG A 248 -8.97 11.94 18.99
CA ARG A 248 -8.92 11.16 20.23
C ARG A 248 -9.37 9.70 20.14
N TYR A 249 -9.64 9.18 18.92
CA TYR A 249 -10.02 7.76 18.74
C TYR A 249 -9.44 7.13 17.46
N ARG A 250 -8.42 7.74 16.89
CA ARG A 250 -7.76 7.25 15.66
C ARG A 250 -7.17 5.83 15.86
N ASP A 251 -6.61 5.54 17.02
CA ASP A 251 -6.11 4.21 17.41
C ASP A 251 -7.20 3.13 17.54
N LEU A 252 -8.47 3.51 17.62
CA LEU A 252 -9.61 2.60 17.70
C LEU A 252 -10.21 2.25 16.32
N VAL A 253 -9.72 2.86 15.26
CA VAL A 253 -10.21 2.61 13.91
C VAL A 253 -9.70 1.27 13.38
N ARG A 254 -10.57 0.48 12.73
CA ARG A 254 -10.19 -0.75 12.01
C ARG A 254 -10.89 -0.83 10.66
N LEU A 255 -10.11 -1.20 9.65
CA LEU A 255 -10.59 -1.50 8.31
C LEU A 255 -10.54 -3.02 8.08
N TYR A 256 -11.68 -3.66 8.03
CA TYR A 256 -11.87 -5.02 7.57
C TYR A 256 -12.06 -4.99 6.06
N ILE A 257 -11.13 -5.54 5.28
CA ILE A 257 -11.12 -5.40 3.82
C ILE A 257 -10.90 -6.72 3.11
N GLY A 258 -11.67 -6.96 2.04
CA GLY A 258 -11.59 -8.18 1.24
C GLY A 258 -10.27 -8.32 0.49
N ARG A 259 -9.57 -9.44 0.73
CA ARG A 259 -8.35 -9.82 0.01
C ARG A 259 -8.63 -10.85 -1.10
N ASN A 260 -9.77 -11.51 -1.03
CA ASN A 260 -10.15 -12.59 -1.94
C ASN A 260 -11.55 -12.35 -2.51
N VAL A 261 -11.78 -11.19 -3.13
CA VAL A 261 -13.10 -10.81 -3.66
C VAL A 261 -13.27 -11.36 -5.07
N PRO A 262 -14.36 -12.12 -5.33
CA PRO A 262 -14.61 -12.72 -6.64
C PRO A 262 -14.69 -11.68 -7.76
N ALA A 263 -14.11 -12.05 -8.88
CA ALA A 263 -14.12 -11.28 -10.12
C ALA A 263 -14.58 -12.15 -11.29
N PRO A 264 -15.05 -11.57 -12.42
CA PRO A 264 -15.38 -12.34 -13.61
C PRO A 264 -14.20 -13.21 -14.07
N ARG A 265 -14.52 -14.32 -14.73
CA ARG A 265 -13.55 -15.32 -15.27
C ARG A 265 -12.80 -16.08 -14.17
N ASN A 266 -13.43 -16.29 -13.01
CA ASN A 266 -12.83 -16.96 -11.84
C ASN A 266 -11.55 -16.28 -11.32
N GLU A 267 -11.43 -15.00 -11.56
CA GLU A 267 -10.36 -14.17 -10.97
C GLU A 267 -10.76 -13.72 -9.57
N VAL A 268 -9.76 -13.32 -8.77
CA VAL A 268 -9.97 -12.69 -7.47
C VAL A 268 -9.29 -11.33 -7.44
N VAL A 269 -9.84 -10.40 -6.66
CA VAL A 269 -9.29 -9.06 -6.48
C VAL A 269 -8.98 -8.85 -5.01
N ASP A 270 -7.75 -8.43 -4.73
CA ASP A 270 -7.34 -7.89 -3.45
C ASP A 270 -7.70 -6.40 -3.39
N LEU A 271 -8.74 -6.07 -2.63
CA LEU A 271 -9.20 -4.69 -2.51
C LEU A 271 -8.23 -3.80 -1.74
N TYR A 272 -7.48 -4.35 -0.80
CA TYR A 272 -6.45 -3.60 -0.08
C TYR A 272 -5.36 -3.11 -1.04
N LYS A 273 -4.85 -4.00 -1.89
CA LYS A 273 -3.88 -3.62 -2.93
C LYS A 273 -4.47 -2.66 -3.96
N SER A 274 -5.77 -2.76 -4.23
CA SER A 274 -6.44 -1.81 -5.11
C SER A 274 -6.48 -0.41 -4.50
N PHE A 275 -6.74 -0.29 -3.20
CA PHE A 275 -6.69 0.99 -2.49
C PHE A 275 -5.25 1.50 -2.34
N GLU A 276 -4.29 0.63 -2.05
CA GLU A 276 -2.87 1.00 -2.00
C GLU A 276 -2.42 1.69 -3.30
N ALA A 277 -2.74 1.07 -4.44
CA ALA A 277 -2.40 1.66 -5.74
C ALA A 277 -3.07 3.01 -5.98
N ILE A 278 -4.34 3.17 -5.58
CA ILE A 278 -5.03 4.46 -5.72
C ILE A 278 -4.40 5.53 -4.82
N VAL A 279 -3.99 5.16 -3.61
CA VAL A 279 -3.35 6.10 -2.69
C VAL A 279 -2.00 6.55 -3.25
N ARG A 280 -1.21 5.65 -3.84
CA ARG A 280 0.02 6.00 -4.55
C ARG A 280 -0.27 6.91 -5.74
N ASP A 281 -1.24 6.56 -6.59
CA ASP A 281 -1.66 7.38 -7.74
C ASP A 281 -2.12 8.79 -7.29
N GLU A 282 -2.81 8.91 -6.14
CA GLU A 282 -3.22 10.20 -5.57
C GLU A 282 -2.02 11.03 -5.10
N GLU A 283 -1.05 10.41 -4.44
CA GLU A 283 0.15 11.11 -3.98
C GLU A 283 0.97 11.62 -5.16
N ASP A 284 1.22 10.77 -6.14
CA ASP A 284 1.89 11.17 -7.37
C ASP A 284 1.18 12.32 -8.08
N PHE A 285 -0.16 12.27 -8.12
CA PHE A 285 -0.96 13.35 -8.69
C PHE A 285 -0.86 14.65 -7.89
N ARG A 286 -0.87 14.59 -6.56
CA ARG A 286 -0.70 15.76 -5.69
C ARG A 286 0.67 16.39 -5.88
N ASP A 287 1.71 15.58 -5.92
CA ASP A 287 3.08 16.04 -6.09
C ASP A 287 3.26 16.71 -7.46
N GLU A 288 2.65 16.14 -8.50
CA GLU A 288 2.64 16.77 -9.83
C GLU A 288 1.91 18.12 -9.81
N LEU A 289 0.73 18.20 -9.17
CA LEU A 289 0.00 19.46 -9.07
C LEU A 289 0.77 20.53 -8.28
N ARG A 290 1.58 20.14 -7.28
CA ARG A 290 2.41 21.08 -6.52
C ARG A 290 3.43 21.80 -7.39
N LYS A 291 3.93 21.19 -8.46
CA LYS A 291 4.84 21.81 -9.41
C LYS A 291 4.22 23.02 -10.13
N PHE A 292 2.90 23.04 -10.24
CA PHE A 292 2.14 24.12 -10.88
C PHE A 292 1.64 25.18 -9.88
N GLN A 293 2.00 25.09 -8.62
CA GLN A 293 1.67 26.10 -7.60
C GLN A 293 2.68 27.24 -7.58
N GLY A 294 2.24 28.40 -7.09
CA GLY A 294 3.10 29.53 -6.78
C GLY A 294 3.10 30.64 -7.80
N PHE A 295 3.92 31.64 -7.53
CA PHE A 295 4.04 32.85 -8.32
C PHE A 295 5.49 33.04 -8.73
N GLU A 296 5.71 33.65 -9.88
CA GLU A 296 7.00 34.16 -10.31
C GLU A 296 7.39 35.38 -9.45
N GLU A 297 8.67 35.80 -9.52
CA GLU A 297 9.20 36.95 -8.76
C GLU A 297 8.43 38.25 -9.04
N ASP A 298 7.82 38.37 -10.22
CA ASP A 298 7.01 39.53 -10.63
C ASP A 298 5.55 39.47 -10.12
N GLY A 299 5.19 38.47 -9.34
CA GLY A 299 3.85 38.28 -8.77
C GLY A 299 2.81 37.67 -9.73
N ARG A 300 3.21 37.21 -10.90
CA ARG A 300 2.32 36.46 -11.79
C ARG A 300 2.23 35.00 -11.37
N PRO A 301 1.06 34.37 -11.58
CA PRO A 301 0.99 32.92 -11.39
C PRO A 301 2.04 32.21 -12.27
N ARG A 302 2.76 31.24 -11.69
CA ARG A 302 3.81 30.47 -12.39
C ARG A 302 3.25 29.79 -13.65
N VAL A 303 2.01 29.33 -13.58
CA VAL A 303 1.32 28.70 -14.71
C VAL A 303 -0.13 29.19 -14.79
N ARG A 304 -0.68 29.16 -16.00
CA ARG A 304 -2.10 29.46 -16.26
C ARG A 304 -2.90 28.15 -16.24
N PRO A 305 -4.23 28.18 -16.05
CA PRO A 305 -5.08 26.99 -16.08
C PRO A 305 -4.88 26.11 -17.34
N MET A 306 -4.61 26.74 -18.50
CA MET A 306 -4.39 26.01 -19.75
C MET A 306 -3.03 25.32 -19.86
N ASP A 307 -2.09 25.69 -19.01
CA ASP A 307 -0.74 25.14 -19.02
C ASP A 307 -0.65 23.85 -18.17
N VAL A 308 -1.67 23.58 -17.32
CA VAL A 308 -1.75 22.35 -16.53
C VAL A 308 -2.35 21.24 -17.38
N PRO A 309 -1.60 20.18 -17.68
CA PRO A 309 -2.11 19.06 -18.45
C PRO A 309 -3.21 18.32 -17.69
N PRO A 310 -4.19 17.72 -18.37
CA PRO A 310 -5.14 16.84 -17.73
C PRO A 310 -4.44 15.57 -17.28
N LEU A 311 -4.08 15.49 -15.99
CA LEU A 311 -3.32 14.38 -15.41
C LEU A 311 -4.25 13.24 -15.04
N VAL A 312 -3.88 12.03 -15.42
CA VAL A 312 -4.58 10.80 -15.07
C VAL A 312 -3.57 9.71 -14.78
N TYR A 313 -3.61 9.17 -13.56
CA TYR A 313 -2.74 8.11 -13.10
C TYR A 313 -3.46 6.76 -13.07
N GLN A 314 -2.76 5.71 -13.39
CA GLN A 314 -3.26 4.33 -13.40
C GLN A 314 -2.14 3.32 -13.13
N SER A 315 -1.84 3.04 -11.88
CA SER A 315 -0.84 2.02 -11.51
C SER A 315 -1.32 0.59 -11.77
N LEU A 316 -2.63 0.33 -11.63
CA LEU A 316 -3.21 -0.99 -11.86
C LEU A 316 -3.98 -1.05 -13.18
N PRO A 317 -3.56 -1.89 -14.14
CA PRO A 317 -4.18 -1.95 -15.47
C PRO A 317 -5.67 -2.32 -15.50
N TYR A 318 -6.16 -3.04 -14.50
CA TYR A 318 -7.58 -3.44 -14.41
C TYR A 318 -8.46 -2.39 -13.73
N LEU A 319 -7.85 -1.44 -13.01
CA LEU A 319 -8.55 -0.39 -12.30
C LEU A 319 -8.50 0.90 -13.13
N LYS A 320 -9.57 1.17 -13.85
CA LYS A 320 -9.64 2.37 -14.70
C LYS A 320 -9.70 3.62 -13.84
N PRO A 321 -9.00 4.72 -14.21
CA PRO A 321 -9.04 5.96 -13.43
C PRO A 321 -10.45 6.50 -13.22
N THR A 322 -11.27 6.45 -14.28
CA THR A 322 -12.68 6.88 -14.25
C THR A 322 -13.50 6.12 -15.29
N SER A 323 -14.74 6.55 -15.53
CA SER A 323 -15.62 5.90 -16.50
C SER A 323 -15.07 5.96 -17.94
N THR A 324 -15.33 4.93 -18.73
CA THR A 324 -14.85 4.81 -20.13
C THR A 324 -15.24 6.02 -20.99
N ASN A 325 -16.41 6.60 -20.76
CA ASN A 325 -16.87 7.77 -21.53
C ASN A 325 -16.01 9.01 -21.26
N LYS A 326 -15.48 9.18 -20.06
CA LYS A 326 -14.58 10.30 -19.73
C LYS A 326 -13.18 10.08 -20.29
N MET A 327 -12.78 8.81 -20.47
CA MET A 327 -11.46 8.41 -20.99
C MET A 327 -11.46 8.14 -22.50
N TYR A 328 -12.54 8.49 -23.22
CA TYR A 328 -12.71 8.11 -24.63
C TYR A 328 -11.57 8.62 -25.54
N ASN A 329 -11.07 9.83 -25.28
CA ASN A 329 -9.99 10.45 -26.04
C ASN A 329 -8.66 10.50 -25.26
N ALA A 330 -8.53 9.77 -24.14
CA ALA A 330 -7.29 9.77 -23.39
C ALA A 330 -6.28 8.81 -24.02
N GLU A 331 -5.10 9.31 -24.32
CA GLU A 331 -3.96 8.55 -24.81
C GLU A 331 -2.79 8.71 -23.82
N LEU A 332 -2.13 7.61 -23.50
CA LEU A 332 -0.91 7.63 -22.70
C LEU A 332 0.26 7.85 -23.67
N THR A 333 0.80 9.04 -23.68
CA THR A 333 1.86 9.46 -24.62
C THR A 333 3.25 9.27 -24.03
N GLU A 334 3.46 9.80 -22.84
CA GLU A 334 4.75 9.75 -22.12
C GLU A 334 4.50 9.36 -20.67
N GLN A 335 5.41 8.62 -20.07
CA GLN A 335 5.37 8.25 -18.67
C GLN A 335 6.78 8.22 -18.07
N GLY A 336 7.02 9.04 -17.08
CA GLY A 336 8.28 9.13 -16.37
C GLY A 336 8.30 10.35 -15.47
N GLU A 337 9.20 10.32 -14.51
CA GLU A 337 9.46 11.42 -13.59
C GLU A 337 10.90 11.32 -13.06
N GLY A 338 11.59 12.47 -12.89
CA GLY A 338 12.89 12.50 -12.24
C GLY A 338 12.79 12.19 -10.75
N GLY A 339 13.81 11.57 -10.19
CA GLY A 339 13.91 11.32 -8.75
C GLY A 339 12.92 10.29 -8.18
N LYS A 340 12.21 9.52 -9.02
CA LYS A 340 11.33 8.42 -8.60
C LYS A 340 11.77 7.08 -9.16
N VAL A 341 11.60 6.02 -8.36
CA VAL A 341 11.91 4.65 -8.80
C VAL A 341 10.71 4.04 -9.52
N VAL A 342 10.97 3.53 -10.71
CA VAL A 342 10.03 2.79 -11.53
C VAL A 342 10.48 1.33 -11.66
N ASP A 343 9.60 0.39 -11.30
CA ASP A 343 9.87 -1.03 -11.39
C ASP A 343 9.37 -1.62 -12.72
N PHE A 344 10.27 -2.25 -13.46
CA PHE A 344 9.96 -3.00 -14.66
C PHE A 344 9.91 -4.50 -14.34
N ASN A 345 8.86 -4.90 -13.65
CA ASN A 345 8.63 -6.23 -13.12
C ASN A 345 7.45 -6.98 -13.77
N GLN A 346 6.81 -6.39 -14.78
CA GLN A 346 5.67 -6.97 -15.49
C GLN A 346 6.09 -7.54 -16.83
N GLN A 347 6.67 -8.73 -16.81
CA GLN A 347 7.10 -9.43 -18.01
C GLN A 347 5.96 -10.30 -18.58
N GLY A 348 6.17 -10.88 -19.76
CA GLY A 348 5.28 -11.88 -20.33
C GLY A 348 5.42 -13.24 -19.65
N GLU A 349 4.92 -14.29 -20.31
CA GLU A 349 5.06 -15.65 -19.82
C GLU A 349 6.54 -16.00 -19.57
N HIS A 350 6.79 -16.62 -18.43
CA HIS A 350 8.12 -17.09 -18.04
C HIS A 350 8.35 -18.50 -18.56
N ASP A 351 9.11 -18.59 -19.60
CA ASP A 351 9.68 -19.84 -20.08
C ASP A 351 11.20 -19.72 -20.22
N ASP A 352 11.88 -20.86 -20.41
CA ASP A 352 13.33 -20.88 -20.52
C ASP A 352 13.84 -20.06 -21.73
N ALA A 353 13.12 -20.08 -22.84
CA ALA A 353 13.53 -19.38 -24.05
C ALA A 353 13.41 -17.86 -23.89
N VAL A 354 12.32 -17.37 -23.26
CA VAL A 354 12.12 -15.95 -22.98
C VAL A 354 13.15 -15.47 -21.99
N ASN A 355 13.37 -16.20 -20.89
CA ASN A 355 14.34 -15.80 -19.88
C ASN A 355 15.79 -15.80 -20.41
N LYS A 356 16.16 -16.74 -21.29
CA LYS A 356 17.45 -16.70 -21.99
C LYS A 356 17.60 -15.50 -22.91
N LYS A 357 16.54 -15.08 -23.59
CA LYS A 357 16.53 -13.85 -24.38
C LYS A 357 16.75 -12.62 -23.52
N HIS A 358 16.00 -12.50 -22.41
CA HIS A 358 16.14 -11.39 -21.47
C HIS A 358 17.55 -11.34 -20.87
N PHE A 359 18.08 -12.49 -20.46
CA PHE A 359 19.44 -12.59 -19.97
C PHE A 359 20.47 -12.15 -21.02
N SER A 360 20.30 -12.59 -22.28
CA SER A 360 21.17 -12.19 -23.38
C SER A 360 21.14 -10.68 -23.63
N ALA A 361 19.97 -10.04 -23.51
CA ALA A 361 19.83 -8.61 -23.71
C ALA A 361 20.59 -7.79 -22.67
N VAL A 362 20.69 -8.27 -21.41
CA VAL A 362 21.37 -7.53 -20.32
C VAL A 362 22.87 -7.82 -20.20
N ARG A 363 23.45 -8.63 -21.10
CA ARG A 363 24.90 -8.96 -21.04
C ARG A 363 25.78 -7.72 -21.07
N THR A 364 25.48 -6.76 -21.92
CA THR A 364 26.24 -5.51 -22.04
C THR A 364 26.25 -4.73 -20.73
N LEU A 365 25.13 -4.73 -19.99
CA LEU A 365 25.02 -4.10 -18.69
C LEU A 365 25.85 -4.84 -17.63
N LEU A 366 25.83 -6.19 -17.66
CA LEU A 366 26.64 -7.01 -16.77
C LEU A 366 28.13 -6.84 -17.05
N ASP A 367 28.52 -6.68 -18.31
CA ASP A 367 29.92 -6.47 -18.73
C ASP A 367 30.42 -5.07 -18.32
N ALA A 368 29.55 -4.09 -18.25
CA ALA A 368 29.87 -2.75 -17.76
C ALA A 368 29.99 -2.70 -16.23
N ALA A 369 29.22 -3.52 -15.50
CA ALA A 369 29.20 -3.55 -14.04
C ALA A 369 30.36 -4.37 -13.46
N THR A 370 31.60 -3.84 -13.53
CA THR A 370 32.82 -4.54 -13.14
C THR A 370 33.40 -4.10 -11.80
N THR A 371 33.04 -2.91 -11.34
CA THR A 371 33.53 -2.35 -10.07
C THR A 371 32.67 -2.87 -8.92
N VAL A 372 33.29 -3.27 -7.80
CA VAL A 372 32.59 -3.71 -6.59
C VAL A 372 32.63 -2.58 -5.56
N GLY A 373 31.51 -2.34 -4.89
CA GLY A 373 31.40 -1.37 -3.83
C GLY A 373 30.12 -1.55 -3.01
N ASP A 374 30.12 -0.94 -1.82
CA ASP A 374 28.98 -0.97 -0.92
C ASP A 374 28.03 0.20 -1.20
N PHE A 375 26.79 -0.13 -1.50
CA PHE A 375 25.68 0.82 -1.52
C PHE A 375 25.01 0.82 -0.15
N PHE A 376 24.11 1.76 0.10
CA PHE A 376 23.44 1.85 1.40
C PHE A 376 21.94 2.01 1.26
N TYR A 377 21.27 1.76 2.37
CA TYR A 377 19.90 2.19 2.63
C TYR A 377 19.84 2.81 4.02
N ILE A 378 18.90 3.71 4.23
CA ILE A 378 18.66 4.33 5.54
C ILE A 378 17.69 3.44 6.31
N ASN A 379 18.14 2.92 7.46
CA ASN A 379 17.29 2.09 8.30
C ASN A 379 16.28 2.94 9.11
N GLU A 380 15.39 2.29 9.85
CA GLU A 380 14.36 2.96 10.68
C GLU A 380 14.95 3.89 11.76
N ALA A 381 16.21 3.69 12.15
CA ALA A 381 16.92 4.55 13.10
C ALA A 381 17.65 5.73 12.42
N GLY A 382 17.45 5.95 11.13
CA GLY A 382 18.12 7.00 10.38
C GLY A 382 19.59 6.72 10.06
N ALA A 383 20.09 5.47 10.26
CA ALA A 383 21.47 5.11 10.03
C ALA A 383 21.67 4.38 8.69
N PRO A 384 22.74 4.69 7.93
CA PRO A 384 23.03 3.97 6.69
C PRO A 384 23.48 2.53 7.00
N LYS A 385 22.95 1.58 6.23
CA LYS A 385 23.33 0.17 6.29
C LYS A 385 23.89 -0.24 4.93
N PRO A 386 25.09 -0.83 4.87
CA PRO A 386 25.74 -1.21 3.63
C PRO A 386 25.13 -2.48 3.03
N TRP A 387 25.18 -2.58 1.71
CA TRP A 387 24.99 -3.81 0.96
C TRP A 387 25.87 -3.82 -0.30
N PRO A 388 26.54 -4.95 -0.61
CA PRO A 388 27.48 -5.03 -1.70
C PRO A 388 26.82 -5.16 -3.06
N ALA A 389 27.39 -4.48 -4.07
CA ALA A 389 26.98 -4.61 -5.46
C ALA A 389 28.17 -4.46 -6.43
N ARG A 390 28.01 -4.98 -7.63
CA ARG A 390 28.80 -4.57 -8.78
C ARG A 390 28.13 -3.37 -9.45
N TYR A 391 28.92 -2.46 -9.96
CA TYR A 391 28.38 -1.31 -10.66
C TYR A 391 29.29 -0.86 -11.82
N GLY A 392 28.70 -0.07 -12.70
CA GLY A 392 29.37 0.56 -13.84
C GLY A 392 28.49 1.62 -14.47
N VAL A 393 28.96 2.24 -15.53
CA VAL A 393 28.23 3.29 -16.25
C VAL A 393 28.05 2.88 -17.70
N VAL A 394 26.85 3.06 -18.24
CA VAL A 394 26.49 2.81 -19.65
C VAL A 394 25.80 4.04 -20.24
N ASP A 395 25.90 4.22 -21.55
CA ASP A 395 25.23 5.29 -22.26
C ASP A 395 23.69 5.15 -22.16
N ALA A 396 23.00 6.28 -22.22
CA ALA A 396 21.54 6.33 -22.04
C ALA A 396 20.81 5.48 -23.08
N ASP A 397 21.22 5.52 -24.34
CA ASP A 397 20.62 4.75 -25.44
C ASP A 397 20.78 3.23 -25.26
N GLY A 398 21.90 2.78 -24.69
CA GLY A 398 22.17 1.37 -24.47
C GLY A 398 21.14 0.69 -23.54
N LEU A 399 20.56 1.42 -22.59
CA LEU A 399 19.50 0.89 -21.76
C LEU A 399 18.16 0.78 -22.51
N ILE A 400 17.84 1.75 -23.35
CA ILE A 400 16.61 1.71 -24.16
C ILE A 400 16.62 0.52 -25.10
N ASP A 401 17.78 0.22 -25.68
CA ASP A 401 17.98 -0.96 -26.53
C ASP A 401 17.72 -2.26 -25.76
N VAL A 402 18.17 -2.35 -24.52
CA VAL A 402 17.91 -3.50 -23.65
C VAL A 402 16.42 -3.63 -23.35
N ILE A 403 15.77 -2.55 -22.90
CA ILE A 403 14.33 -2.54 -22.56
C ILE A 403 13.48 -2.95 -23.76
N SER A 404 13.84 -2.51 -24.95
CA SER A 404 13.13 -2.79 -26.21
C SER A 404 13.18 -4.26 -26.62
N GLN A 405 14.18 -5.01 -26.16
CA GLN A 405 14.33 -6.45 -26.44
C GLN A 405 13.53 -7.34 -25.49
N PHE A 406 13.00 -6.77 -24.40
CA PHE A 406 12.23 -7.53 -23.41
C PHE A 406 10.82 -7.83 -23.89
N ARG A 407 10.30 -8.98 -23.49
CA ARG A 407 8.90 -9.35 -23.67
C ARG A 407 8.10 -8.91 -22.46
N TRP A 408 7.25 -7.93 -22.67
CA TRP A 408 6.40 -7.36 -21.63
C TRP A 408 5.03 -8.01 -21.58
N ALA A 409 4.38 -8.00 -20.42
CA ALA A 409 3.00 -8.43 -20.26
C ALA A 409 2.07 -7.57 -21.14
N LYS A 410 0.99 -8.18 -21.63
CA LYS A 410 0.04 -7.52 -22.54
C LYS A 410 -0.50 -6.18 -22.02
N ASN A 411 -0.61 -6.09 -20.70
CA ASN A 411 -1.18 -4.92 -20.01
C ASN A 411 -0.11 -3.88 -19.65
N PHE A 412 1.17 -4.21 -19.77
CA PHE A 412 2.26 -3.29 -19.47
C PHE A 412 2.62 -2.50 -20.72
N LYS A 413 2.41 -1.18 -20.65
CA LYS A 413 2.70 -0.26 -21.75
C LYS A 413 4.10 0.31 -21.56
N VAL A 414 5.12 -0.33 -22.17
CA VAL A 414 6.51 0.14 -22.05
C VAL A 414 6.82 1.35 -22.94
N ALA A 415 6.11 1.49 -24.08
CA ALA A 415 6.37 2.54 -25.06
C ALA A 415 6.36 3.98 -24.49
N PRO A 416 5.44 4.37 -23.60
CA PRO A 416 5.45 5.70 -22.98
C PRO A 416 6.69 5.98 -22.13
N TYR A 417 7.21 4.97 -21.43
CA TYR A 417 8.45 5.11 -20.66
C TYR A 417 9.66 5.32 -21.56
N ILE A 418 9.73 4.55 -22.65
CA ILE A 418 10.77 4.71 -23.67
C ILE A 418 10.67 6.09 -24.34
N ALA A 419 9.47 6.56 -24.65
CA ALA A 419 9.26 7.89 -25.23
C ALA A 419 9.75 8.99 -24.28
N PHE A 420 9.48 8.87 -22.97
CA PHE A 420 9.99 9.81 -21.97
C PHE A 420 11.52 9.79 -21.87
N MET A 421 12.14 8.59 -21.88
CA MET A 421 13.60 8.46 -21.88
C MET A 421 14.23 9.11 -23.12
N HIS A 422 13.68 8.89 -24.31
CA HIS A 422 14.15 9.54 -25.53
C HIS A 422 14.05 11.05 -25.46
N LYS A 423 12.97 11.58 -24.88
CA LYS A 423 12.81 13.02 -24.66
C LYS A 423 13.89 13.54 -23.70
N ALA A 424 14.11 12.89 -22.56
CA ALA A 424 15.13 13.28 -21.60
C ALA A 424 16.55 13.25 -22.22
N ILE A 425 16.83 12.28 -23.10
CA ILE A 425 18.08 12.23 -23.87
C ILE A 425 18.19 13.41 -24.84
N ALA A 426 17.12 13.68 -25.60
CA ALA A 426 17.09 14.78 -26.57
C ALA A 426 17.26 16.16 -25.92
N GLU A 427 16.70 16.34 -24.73
CA GLU A 427 16.83 17.54 -23.91
C GLU A 427 18.17 17.63 -23.17
N GLY A 428 18.97 16.56 -23.17
CA GLY A 428 20.26 16.48 -22.51
C GLY A 428 20.20 16.33 -20.99
N THR A 429 19.02 16.06 -20.45
CA THR A 429 18.80 15.80 -19.02
C THR A 429 19.17 14.38 -18.61
N LEU A 430 19.21 13.43 -19.55
CA LEU A 430 19.68 12.06 -19.38
C LEU A 430 20.82 11.77 -20.37
N LYS A 431 22.02 11.43 -19.86
CA LYS A 431 23.20 11.11 -20.71
C LYS A 431 23.71 9.69 -20.52
N ASP A 432 23.62 9.17 -19.31
CA ASP A 432 24.10 7.84 -18.98
C ASP A 432 23.35 7.25 -17.78
N TRP A 433 23.62 5.97 -17.50
CA TRP A 433 23.05 5.23 -16.38
C TRP A 433 24.14 4.62 -15.51
N ALA A 434 24.04 4.77 -14.20
CA ALA A 434 24.72 3.94 -13.24
C ALA A 434 23.98 2.61 -13.12
N VAL A 435 24.58 1.55 -13.63
CA VAL A 435 24.06 0.18 -13.52
C VAL A 435 24.55 -0.44 -12.23
N ILE A 436 23.64 -0.98 -11.43
CA ILE A 436 23.90 -1.62 -10.14
C ILE A 436 23.40 -3.05 -10.20
N VAL A 437 24.24 -4.01 -9.81
CA VAL A 437 23.94 -5.44 -9.76
C VAL A 437 24.26 -5.95 -8.35
N PRO A 438 23.28 -6.33 -7.54
CA PRO A 438 23.50 -6.79 -6.16
C PRO A 438 24.41 -8.02 -6.08
N GLU A 439 25.34 -8.02 -5.11
CA GLU A 439 26.29 -9.11 -4.83
C GLU A 439 26.19 -9.59 -3.37
N ILE A 440 24.98 -9.69 -2.85
CA ILE A 440 24.71 -10.03 -1.45
C ILE A 440 25.06 -11.50 -1.20
N ASP A 441 25.96 -11.77 -0.26
CA ASP A 441 26.52 -13.11 -0.02
C ASP A 441 25.50 -14.14 0.48
N SER A 442 24.51 -13.69 1.26
CA SER A 442 23.44 -14.56 1.77
C SER A 442 22.46 -15.05 0.70
N LEU A 443 22.49 -14.47 -0.51
CA LEU A 443 21.60 -14.87 -1.60
C LEU A 443 22.10 -16.11 -2.34
N PRO A 444 21.20 -16.98 -2.81
CA PRO A 444 21.53 -18.09 -3.67
C PRO A 444 22.27 -17.64 -4.93
N THR A 445 23.30 -18.37 -5.30
CA THR A 445 24.09 -18.07 -6.48
C THR A 445 23.76 -19.06 -7.60
N ARG A 446 23.56 -18.57 -8.82
CA ARG A 446 23.40 -19.36 -10.03
C ARG A 446 24.48 -19.04 -11.03
N ILE A 447 25.05 -20.07 -11.63
CA ILE A 447 26.03 -19.89 -12.71
C ILE A 447 25.28 -19.92 -14.04
N VAL A 448 25.33 -18.80 -14.77
CA VAL A 448 24.74 -18.69 -16.10
C VAL A 448 25.82 -18.19 -17.06
N GLU A 449 26.15 -18.98 -18.08
CA GLU A 449 27.20 -18.66 -19.05
C GLU A 449 28.54 -18.27 -18.41
N GLY A 450 28.91 -18.96 -17.34
CA GLY A 450 30.14 -18.72 -16.59
C GLY A 450 30.12 -17.51 -15.62
N ARG A 451 28.96 -16.84 -15.47
CA ARG A 451 28.76 -15.71 -14.55
C ARG A 451 28.04 -16.17 -13.30
N ASN A 452 28.50 -15.76 -12.14
CA ASN A 452 27.82 -15.95 -10.88
C ASN A 452 26.73 -14.88 -10.74
N LEU A 453 25.48 -15.30 -10.68
CA LEU A 453 24.33 -14.41 -10.48
C LEU A 453 23.71 -14.65 -9.12
N LYS A 454 23.53 -13.61 -8.34
CA LYS A 454 22.78 -13.65 -7.08
C LYS A 454 21.30 -13.60 -7.36
N LEU A 455 20.56 -14.58 -6.85
CA LEU A 455 19.11 -14.69 -7.08
C LEU A 455 18.35 -14.04 -5.92
N MET A 456 17.68 -12.93 -6.24
CA MET A 456 16.75 -12.28 -5.34
C MET A 456 15.48 -13.12 -5.23
N ARG A 457 14.94 -13.30 -4.02
CA ARG A 457 13.63 -13.92 -3.86
C ARG A 457 12.57 -12.89 -4.21
N ARG A 458 11.70 -13.20 -5.15
CA ARG A 458 10.61 -12.36 -5.60
C ARG A 458 9.32 -13.14 -5.64
N TYR A 459 8.26 -12.63 -5.03
CA TYR A 459 6.95 -13.24 -5.12
C TYR A 459 6.34 -13.02 -6.48
N ARG A 460 5.77 -14.07 -7.04
CA ARG A 460 4.80 -13.93 -8.12
C ARG A 460 3.43 -13.67 -7.52
N ARG A 461 2.69 -12.80 -8.13
CA ARG A 461 1.29 -12.64 -7.81
C ARG A 461 0.51 -13.85 -8.35
N SER A 462 -0.31 -14.46 -7.51
CA SER A 462 -1.14 -15.62 -7.91
C SER A 462 -2.14 -15.28 -9.02
N ASP A 463 -2.65 -14.02 -9.00
CA ASP A 463 -3.55 -13.48 -10.01
C ASP A 463 -2.84 -13.03 -11.30
N ARG A 464 -1.51 -12.91 -11.27
CA ARG A 464 -0.67 -12.47 -12.39
C ARG A 464 0.68 -13.14 -12.34
N PRO A 465 0.78 -14.39 -12.80
CA PRO A 465 1.99 -15.20 -12.66
C PRO A 465 3.22 -14.64 -13.41
N TRP A 466 3.05 -13.62 -14.23
CA TRP A 466 4.12 -12.89 -14.94
C TRP A 466 4.56 -11.59 -14.21
N GLN A 467 3.91 -11.22 -13.11
CA GLN A 467 4.26 -10.03 -12.35
C GLN A 467 4.94 -10.44 -11.05
N PHE A 468 6.15 -9.96 -10.86
CA PHE A 468 6.91 -10.09 -9.62
C PHE A 468 6.69 -8.88 -8.70
N SER A 469 7.07 -9.00 -7.45
CA SER A 469 7.21 -7.84 -6.55
C SER A 469 8.28 -6.86 -7.06
N GLY A 470 8.18 -5.60 -6.66
CA GLY A 470 9.12 -4.55 -7.06
C GLY A 470 10.47 -4.65 -6.37
N SER A 471 11.31 -3.64 -6.56
CA SER A 471 12.59 -3.51 -5.84
C SER A 471 12.36 -3.29 -4.35
N SER A 472 13.25 -3.81 -3.50
CA SER A 472 13.17 -3.58 -2.05
C SER A 472 13.46 -2.13 -1.70
N THR A 473 12.94 -1.64 -0.57
CA THR A 473 13.23 -0.30 -0.05
C THR A 473 14.73 -0.06 0.06
N ARG A 474 15.48 -1.04 0.56
CA ARG A 474 16.97 -0.98 0.67
C ARG A 474 17.66 -0.71 -0.67
N GLN A 475 17.15 -1.29 -1.75
CA GLN A 475 17.72 -1.08 -3.08
C GLN A 475 17.25 0.23 -3.71
N ARG A 476 16.03 0.67 -3.40
CA ARG A 476 15.44 1.92 -3.90
C ARG A 476 16.22 3.14 -3.42
N ASP A 477 16.66 3.16 -2.15
CA ASP A 477 17.42 4.26 -1.59
C ASP A 477 18.72 4.52 -2.38
N ALA A 478 19.42 3.46 -2.81
CA ALA A 478 20.60 3.60 -3.64
C ALA A 478 20.30 4.25 -5.00
N LEU A 479 19.19 3.87 -5.65
CA LEU A 479 18.75 4.48 -6.90
C LEU A 479 18.42 5.96 -6.71
N LEU A 480 17.66 6.27 -5.66
CA LEU A 480 17.25 7.64 -5.33
C LEU A 480 18.44 8.52 -4.93
N ALA A 481 19.40 7.97 -4.20
CA ALA A 481 20.61 8.69 -3.82
C ALA A 481 21.45 9.12 -5.05
N ILE A 482 21.55 8.25 -6.06
CA ILE A 482 22.28 8.54 -7.31
C ILE A 482 21.49 9.51 -8.18
N SER A 483 20.18 9.31 -8.35
CA SER A 483 19.34 10.15 -9.20
C SER A 483 19.01 11.52 -8.60
N GLY A 484 19.31 11.75 -7.32
CA GLY A 484 18.99 12.99 -6.61
C GLY A 484 17.60 13.03 -6.00
N GLY A 485 16.84 11.93 -6.04
CA GLY A 485 15.47 11.84 -5.53
C GLY A 485 15.35 11.86 -4.00
N ILE A 486 16.47 11.63 -3.27
CA ILE A 486 16.57 11.82 -1.82
C ILE A 486 17.92 12.44 -1.46
N ASP A 487 17.97 13.19 -0.37
CA ASP A 487 19.22 13.74 0.15
C ASP A 487 20.03 12.74 0.97
N ALA A 488 19.48 11.56 1.24
CA ALA A 488 20.11 10.48 2.01
C ALA A 488 20.62 10.96 3.39
N ASP A 489 19.84 11.82 4.05
CA ASP A 489 20.19 12.38 5.34
C ASP A 489 20.14 11.32 6.44
N THR A 490 21.16 11.33 7.29
CA THR A 490 21.27 10.49 8.47
C THR A 490 21.29 11.36 9.72
N ILE A 491 20.78 10.81 10.82
CA ILE A 491 20.85 11.46 12.13
C ILE A 491 21.96 10.77 12.92
N ASP A 492 22.98 11.52 13.34
CA ASP A 492 24.05 10.99 14.20
C ASP A 492 23.60 10.88 15.67
N SER A 493 24.48 10.35 16.53
CA SER A 493 24.20 10.16 17.96
C SER A 493 23.92 11.45 18.72
N ASP A 494 24.31 12.58 18.16
CA ASP A 494 24.16 13.91 18.75
C ASP A 494 22.96 14.67 18.17
N GLY A 495 22.19 14.01 17.28
CA GLY A 495 21.00 14.58 16.62
C GLY A 495 21.34 15.50 15.45
N TYR A 496 22.56 15.45 14.94
CA TYR A 496 22.99 16.24 13.80
C TYR A 496 22.64 15.53 12.50
N VAL A 497 22.05 16.25 11.56
CA VAL A 497 21.71 15.70 10.23
C VAL A 497 22.94 15.80 9.33
N ALA A 498 23.42 14.66 8.85
CA ALA A 498 24.51 14.55 7.89
C ALA A 498 24.10 13.68 6.72
N SER A 499 24.60 13.96 5.52
CA SER A 499 24.31 13.10 4.36
C SER A 499 25.14 11.81 4.43
N ALA A 500 24.50 10.66 4.23
CA ALA A 500 25.19 9.37 4.09
C ALA A 500 26.19 9.39 2.93
N LEU A 501 25.97 10.20 1.90
CA LEU A 501 26.88 10.38 0.78
C LEU A 501 28.21 11.07 1.17
N ASP A 502 28.28 11.73 2.33
CA ASP A 502 29.49 12.36 2.83
C ASP A 502 30.40 11.41 3.60
N LEU A 503 29.93 10.20 3.89
CA LEU A 503 30.72 9.17 4.54
C LEU A 503 31.76 8.60 3.57
N PRO A 504 33.04 8.42 4.01
CA PRO A 504 34.12 7.96 3.15
C PRO A 504 33.87 6.63 2.45
N GLU A 505 33.19 5.70 3.11
CA GLU A 505 32.81 4.39 2.57
C GLU A 505 31.87 4.48 1.37
N TYR A 506 31.08 5.56 1.23
CA TYR A 506 30.14 5.78 0.12
C TYR A 506 30.63 6.84 -0.88
N ALA A 507 31.92 7.21 -0.85
CA ALA A 507 32.48 8.19 -1.77
C ALA A 507 32.26 7.84 -3.25
N HIS A 508 32.23 6.55 -3.59
CA HIS A 508 31.93 6.09 -4.95
C HIS A 508 30.45 6.30 -5.31
N VAL A 509 29.51 6.14 -4.37
CA VAL A 509 28.07 6.42 -4.59
C VAL A 509 27.89 7.93 -4.83
N LYS A 510 28.56 8.77 -4.04
CA LYS A 510 28.60 10.23 -4.25
C LYS A 510 29.15 10.60 -5.63
N ALA A 511 30.19 9.92 -6.09
CA ALA A 511 30.77 10.13 -7.42
C ALA A 511 29.84 9.69 -8.56
N LEU A 512 28.92 8.75 -8.30
CA LEU A 512 27.88 8.35 -9.26
C LEU A 512 26.73 9.37 -9.35
N LYS A 513 26.51 10.20 -8.32
CA LYS A 513 25.46 11.25 -8.32
C LYS A 513 25.86 12.39 -9.26
N VAL A 514 25.38 12.34 -10.49
CA VAL A 514 25.60 13.35 -11.54
C VAL A 514 24.26 13.86 -12.04
N PRO A 515 24.03 15.17 -12.23
CA PRO A 515 22.72 15.74 -12.61
C PRO A 515 22.08 15.17 -13.87
N THR A 516 22.86 14.51 -14.73
CA THR A 516 22.39 13.92 -15.99
C THR A 516 22.48 12.40 -15.99
N ARG A 517 22.68 11.79 -14.84
CA ARG A 517 22.83 10.33 -14.72
C ARG A 517 21.62 9.71 -14.05
N GLY A 518 20.97 8.77 -14.76
CA GLY A 518 19.99 7.89 -14.17
C GLY A 518 20.64 6.76 -13.36
N ALA A 519 19.87 6.14 -12.48
CA ALA A 519 20.26 4.95 -11.75
C ALA A 519 19.44 3.75 -12.23
N PHE A 520 20.09 2.61 -12.40
CA PHE A 520 19.48 1.39 -12.93
C PHE A 520 19.91 0.18 -12.09
N LEU A 521 18.96 -0.51 -11.51
CA LEU A 521 19.16 -1.71 -10.73
C LEU A 521 18.78 -2.94 -11.58
N LEU A 522 19.73 -3.81 -11.80
CA LEU A 522 19.54 -5.09 -12.50
C LEU A 522 19.52 -6.22 -11.47
N THR A 523 18.43 -6.96 -11.40
CA THR A 523 18.25 -8.08 -10.48
C THR A 523 17.85 -9.35 -11.21
N PHE A 524 18.28 -10.49 -10.68
CA PHE A 524 17.85 -11.80 -11.14
C PHE A 524 16.94 -12.39 -10.08
N ALA A 525 15.68 -12.57 -10.42
CA ALA A 525 14.68 -13.04 -9.49
C ALA A 525 14.47 -14.54 -9.62
N GLY A 526 14.52 -15.24 -8.50
CA GLY A 526 14.00 -16.59 -8.39
C GLY A 526 12.56 -16.55 -7.89
N ASP A 527 11.72 -17.48 -8.39
CA ASP A 527 10.34 -17.59 -7.94
C ASP A 527 10.28 -18.18 -6.52
N SER A 528 9.96 -17.35 -5.54
CA SER A 528 9.84 -17.75 -4.14
C SER A 528 8.70 -18.76 -3.89
N THR A 529 7.72 -18.84 -4.79
CA THR A 529 6.63 -19.81 -4.69
C THR A 529 7.02 -21.20 -5.22
N SER A 530 8.16 -21.32 -5.90
CA SER A 530 8.66 -22.61 -6.37
C SER A 530 9.18 -23.44 -5.20
N ALA A 531 8.67 -24.67 -5.04
CA ALA A 531 9.13 -25.62 -4.02
C ALA A 531 10.65 -25.91 -4.10
N ARG A 532 11.31 -25.52 -5.19
CA ARG A 532 12.76 -25.66 -5.41
C ARG A 532 13.59 -24.57 -4.73
N PHE A 533 12.95 -23.50 -4.24
CA PHE A 533 13.58 -22.41 -3.49
C PHE A 533 13.55 -22.62 -1.97
N HIS A 534 12.74 -23.55 -1.48
CA HIS A 534 12.56 -23.81 -0.06
C HIS A 534 12.98 -25.25 0.26
N ASP A 535 13.95 -25.40 1.15
CA ASP A 535 14.09 -26.64 1.91
C ASP A 535 13.03 -26.66 3.04
N ALA A 536 12.97 -27.76 3.80
CA ALA A 536 12.05 -27.91 4.92
C ALA A 536 12.21 -26.86 6.06
N LYS A 537 13.22 -25.97 5.96
CA LYS A 537 13.52 -24.90 6.91
C LYS A 537 13.45 -23.50 6.25
N GLY A 538 13.00 -23.41 5.00
CA GLY A 538 13.04 -22.18 4.24
C GLY A 538 14.45 -21.76 3.78
N VAL A 539 15.46 -22.61 3.96
CA VAL A 539 16.83 -22.38 3.48
C VAL A 539 16.98 -23.00 2.08
N THR A 540 17.49 -22.25 1.15
CA THR A 540 17.72 -22.73 -0.21
C THR A 540 18.93 -23.67 -0.22
N ASP A 541 18.76 -24.95 -0.57
CA ASP A 541 19.89 -25.82 -0.88
C ASP A 541 20.43 -25.48 -2.27
N PRO A 542 21.69 -25.01 -2.38
CA PRO A 542 22.31 -24.74 -3.68
C PRO A 542 22.33 -25.96 -4.62
N LYS A 543 22.26 -27.18 -4.07
CA LYS A 543 22.21 -28.43 -4.84
C LYS A 543 20.84 -28.71 -5.45
N MET A 544 19.79 -28.06 -4.96
CA MET A 544 18.44 -28.15 -5.50
C MET A 544 18.12 -27.10 -6.54
N LEU A 545 19.04 -26.19 -6.85
CA LEU A 545 18.87 -25.28 -7.98
C LEU A 545 18.76 -26.11 -9.25
N PRO A 546 17.75 -25.84 -10.10
CA PRO A 546 17.58 -26.59 -11.34
C PRO A 546 18.79 -26.43 -12.25
N ASP A 547 18.89 -27.32 -13.23
CA ASP A 547 19.90 -27.32 -14.27
C ASP A 547 20.38 -25.89 -14.59
N PRO A 548 21.68 -25.59 -14.45
CA PRO A 548 22.21 -24.25 -14.69
C PRO A 548 21.99 -23.74 -16.12
N THR A 549 21.61 -24.61 -17.02
CA THR A 549 21.27 -24.27 -18.42
C THR A 549 19.79 -23.90 -18.60
N ASN A 550 18.95 -24.15 -17.59
CA ASN A 550 17.51 -23.87 -17.64
C ASN A 550 17.18 -22.61 -16.80
N LEU A 551 16.67 -21.56 -17.43
CA LEU A 551 16.30 -20.31 -16.81
C LEU A 551 14.78 -20.17 -16.60
N LYS A 552 14.01 -21.25 -16.65
CA LYS A 552 12.55 -21.20 -16.52
C LYS A 552 12.10 -20.51 -15.21
N ASP A 553 12.85 -20.72 -14.12
CA ASP A 553 12.54 -20.19 -12.80
C ASP A 553 13.35 -18.91 -12.47
N VAL A 554 14.11 -18.36 -13.42
CA VAL A 554 14.95 -17.18 -13.22
C VAL A 554 14.51 -16.07 -14.16
N ALA A 555 13.95 -15.02 -13.63
CA ALA A 555 13.59 -13.83 -14.38
C ALA A 555 14.67 -12.75 -14.25
N THR A 556 14.90 -12.00 -15.29
CA THR A 556 15.70 -10.78 -15.28
C THR A 556 14.79 -9.60 -15.06
N LEU A 557 14.92 -8.91 -13.93
CA LEU A 557 14.10 -7.77 -13.54
C LEU A 557 14.96 -6.53 -13.41
N PHE A 558 14.34 -5.37 -13.55
CA PHE A 558 15.03 -4.11 -13.29
C PHE A 558 14.12 -3.02 -12.77
N SER A 559 14.75 -2.08 -12.10
CA SER A 559 14.15 -0.85 -11.64
C SER A 559 15.07 0.31 -12.02
N TYR A 560 14.52 1.47 -12.26
CA TYR A 560 15.32 2.63 -12.59
C TYR A 560 14.80 3.89 -11.90
N ALA A 561 15.66 4.87 -11.76
CA ALA A 561 15.30 6.24 -11.40
C ALA A 561 15.98 7.19 -12.39
N LEU A 562 15.21 8.08 -12.98
CA LEU A 562 15.72 9.17 -13.82
C LEU A 562 16.34 10.25 -12.95
N PRO A 563 17.32 11.03 -13.44
CA PRO A 563 17.84 12.18 -12.70
C PRO A 563 16.69 13.17 -12.41
N LEU A 564 16.81 13.83 -11.22
CA LEU A 564 15.83 14.82 -10.74
C LEU A 564 15.80 16.07 -11.62
#